data_067f8c5c5533c6163d141898f62a71fa
#
_entry.id   067f8c5c5533c6163d141898f62a71fa
#
_cell.length_a   1.000
_cell.length_b   1.000
_cell.length_c   1.000
_cell.angle_alpha   90.00
_cell.angle_beta   90.00
_cell.angle_gamma   90.00
#
_symmetry.space_group_name_H-M   'P 1'
#
loop_
_entity.id
_entity.type
_entity.pdbx_description
1 polymer ?
#
loop_
_entity_poly.entity_id
_entity_poly.type
_entity_poly.pdbx_seq_one_letter_code
_entity_poly.pdbx_strand_id
1 'polypeptide(L)' 'MIIKGNIVGLREVHYTNKDGREVNGRNIYYIFEDDHISGNGADSIYMPDSKYKSEIFVVGDYIRVAVGKGYKEFIERC' A
#
# COMPACT_ATOMS: atom_id res chain seq x y z
N MET A 1 11.71 -7.72 -6.40
CA MET A 1 12.26 -6.36 -6.22
C MET A 1 11.61 -5.74 -4.99
N ILE A 2 12.40 -5.07 -4.18
CA ILE A 2 11.87 -4.33 -3.02
C ILE A 2 12.00 -2.84 -3.33
N ILE A 3 10.90 -2.14 -3.21
CA ILE A 3 10.90 -0.68 -3.41
C ILE A 3 10.65 0.02 -2.09
N LYS A 4 11.21 1.23 -1.97
CA LYS A 4 10.94 2.12 -0.85
C LYS A 4 9.95 3.17 -1.32
N GLY A 5 8.74 3.11 -0.79
CA GLY A 5 7.67 4.03 -1.16
C GLY A 5 7.49 5.14 -0.15
N ASN A 6 7.31 6.36 -0.63
CA ASN A 6 6.91 7.49 0.20
C ASN A 6 5.39 7.61 0.15
N ILE A 7 4.74 7.54 1.31
CA ILE A 7 3.28 7.60 1.39
C ILE A 7 2.81 9.01 1.08
N VAL A 8 1.96 9.13 0.07
CA VAL A 8 1.39 10.41 -0.35
C VAL A 8 -0.12 10.49 -0.16
N GLY A 9 -0.78 9.38 0.13
CA GLY A 9 -2.21 9.35 0.40
C GLY A 9 -2.63 8.11 1.12
N LEU A 10 -3.72 8.21 1.87
CA LEU A 10 -4.32 7.10 2.59
C LEU A 10 -5.83 7.17 2.37
N ARG A 11 -6.45 6.02 2.17
CA ARG A 11 -7.89 5.92 1.99
C ARG A 11 -8.43 4.75 2.77
N GLU A 12 -9.44 4.99 3.60
CA GLU A 12 -10.15 3.91 4.26
C GLU A 12 -11.11 3.24 3.29
N VAL A 13 -11.19 1.92 3.38
CA VAL A 13 -12.03 1.08 2.53
C VAL A 13 -12.99 0.30 3.41
N HIS A 14 -14.28 0.55 3.24
CA HIS A 14 -15.34 -0.16 3.97
C HIS A 14 -16.48 -0.45 2.99
N TYR A 15 -16.71 -1.72 2.70
CA TYR A 15 -17.83 -2.12 1.86
C TYR A 15 -18.22 -3.57 2.14
N THR A 16 -19.41 -3.95 1.69
CA THR A 16 -19.87 -5.33 1.73
C THR A 16 -19.78 -5.90 0.32
N ASN A 17 -19.09 -7.04 0.19
CA ASN A 17 -18.93 -7.67 -1.12
C ASN A 17 -20.18 -8.47 -1.51
N LYS A 18 -20.15 -9.07 -2.70
CA LYS A 18 -21.29 -9.84 -3.25
C LYS A 18 -21.68 -11.04 -2.39
N ASP A 19 -20.75 -11.57 -1.61
CA ASP A 19 -20.99 -12.72 -0.74
C ASP A 19 -21.53 -12.31 0.64
N GLY A 20 -21.81 -11.02 0.85
CA GLY A 20 -22.30 -10.51 2.11
C GLY A 20 -21.24 -10.32 3.16
N ARG A 21 -19.96 -10.41 2.81
CA ARG A 21 -18.85 -10.20 3.74
C ARG A 21 -18.45 -8.75 3.77
N GLU A 22 -18.17 -8.26 4.98
CA GLU A 22 -17.61 -6.93 5.14
C GLU A 22 -16.12 -6.92 4.77
N VAL A 23 -15.73 -5.94 3.97
CA VAL A 23 -14.33 -5.70 3.62
C VAL A 23 -13.92 -4.40 4.29
N ASN A 24 -12.97 -4.48 5.20
CA ASN A 24 -12.46 -3.33 5.93
C ASN A 24 -10.94 -3.30 5.82
N GLY A 25 -10.41 -2.15 5.44
CA GLY A 25 -8.98 -1.99 5.26
C GLY A 25 -8.63 -0.59 4.84
N ARG A 26 -7.43 -0.44 4.32
CA ARG A 26 -6.90 0.84 3.86
C ARG A 26 -6.14 0.66 2.57
N ASN A 27 -6.24 1.63 1.67
CA ASN A 27 -5.36 1.75 0.53
C ASN A 27 -4.27 2.75 0.88
N ILE A 28 -3.03 2.37 0.65
CA ILE A 28 -1.87 3.24 0.83
C ILE A 28 -1.37 3.61 -0.56
N TYR A 29 -1.35 4.92 -0.85
CA TYR A 29 -0.83 5.44 -2.11
C TYR A 29 0.57 5.94 -1.87
N TYR A 30 1.51 5.52 -2.71
CA TYR A 30 2.91 5.86 -2.53
C TYR A 30 3.60 6.14 -3.86
N ILE A 31 4.67 6.93 -3.78
CA ILE A 31 5.56 7.19 -4.90
C ILE A 31 6.93 6.59 -4.59
N PHE A 32 7.66 6.25 -5.63
CA PHE A 32 8.98 5.62 -5.49
C PHE A 32 9.88 6.03 -6.65
N GLU A 33 11.19 5.95 -6.42
CA GLU A 33 12.18 6.20 -7.46
C GLU A 33 12.42 4.95 -8.29
N ASP A 34 12.51 5.13 -9.61
CA ASP A 34 12.81 4.05 -10.54
C ASP A 34 13.62 4.64 -11.69
N ASP A 35 14.81 4.10 -11.95
CA ASP A 35 15.72 4.59 -12.97
C ASP A 35 15.14 4.50 -14.39
N HIS A 36 14.14 3.64 -14.58
CA HIS A 36 13.50 3.45 -15.88
C HIS A 36 12.31 4.39 -16.10
N ILE A 37 11.99 5.22 -15.12
CA ILE A 37 10.86 6.15 -15.16
C ILE A 37 11.40 7.58 -15.08
N SER A 38 10.94 8.43 -15.98
CA SER A 38 11.20 9.86 -15.88
C SER A 38 10.27 10.43 -14.80
N GLY A 39 10.84 10.94 -13.70
CA GLY A 39 10.08 11.32 -12.53
C GLY A 39 9.96 10.17 -11.54
N ASN A 40 8.84 10.05 -10.85
CA ASN A 40 8.59 9.01 -9.87
C ASN A 40 7.58 7.99 -10.38
N GLY A 41 7.76 6.73 -9.99
CA GLY A 41 6.71 5.75 -10.10
C GLY A 41 5.65 5.99 -9.04
N ALA A 42 4.41 5.57 -9.28
CA ALA A 42 3.30 5.71 -8.35
C ALA A 42 2.48 4.42 -8.36
N ASP A 43 2.06 3.99 -7.18
CA ASP A 43 1.25 2.78 -7.05
C ASP A 43 0.46 2.83 -5.75
N SER A 44 -0.33 1.80 -5.50
CA SER A 44 -1.07 1.65 -4.25
C SER A 44 -1.03 0.21 -3.79
N ILE A 45 -1.23 0.01 -2.48
CA ILE A 45 -1.35 -1.32 -1.91
C ILE A 45 -2.52 -1.34 -0.93
N TYR A 46 -3.30 -2.42 -0.97
CA TYR A 46 -4.41 -2.63 -0.06
C TYR A 46 -3.94 -3.35 1.20
N MET A 47 -4.27 -2.79 2.36
CA MET A 47 -3.90 -3.32 3.68
C MET A 47 -5.17 -3.73 4.42
N PRO A 48 -5.55 -5.00 4.43
CA PRO A 48 -6.74 -5.45 5.15
C PRO A 48 -6.59 -5.29 6.66
N ASP A 49 -7.66 -4.83 7.33
CA ASP A 49 -7.67 -4.66 8.78
C ASP A 49 -7.41 -5.97 9.52
N SER A 50 -7.89 -7.08 8.97
CA SER A 50 -7.68 -8.40 9.57
C SER A 50 -6.22 -8.74 9.83
N LYS A 51 -5.31 -8.12 9.06
CA LYS A 51 -3.87 -8.37 9.14
C LYS A 51 -3.08 -7.17 9.67
N TYR A 52 -3.55 -5.96 9.37
CA TYR A 52 -2.75 -4.74 9.62
C TYR A 52 -3.47 -3.69 10.45
N LYS A 53 -4.51 -4.04 11.20
CA LYS A 53 -5.30 -3.08 11.97
C LYS A 53 -4.46 -2.29 12.96
N SER A 54 -3.45 -2.92 13.56
CA SER A 54 -2.59 -2.27 14.55
C SER A 54 -1.51 -1.38 13.94
N GLU A 55 -1.31 -1.45 12.62
CA GLU A 55 -0.33 -0.63 11.95
C GLU A 55 -0.84 0.79 11.75
N ILE A 56 0.00 1.77 12.05
CA ILE A 56 -0.35 3.18 11.86
C ILE A 56 0.49 3.73 10.71
N PHE A 57 -0.21 4.25 9.69
CA PHE A 57 0.45 4.85 8.53
C PHE A 57 0.14 6.33 8.48
N VAL A 58 1.14 7.14 8.17
CA VAL A 58 1.03 8.60 8.12
C VAL A 58 1.59 9.08 6.77
N VAL A 59 0.90 10.04 6.16
CA VAL A 59 1.39 10.68 4.92
C VAL A 59 2.77 11.29 5.20
N GLY A 60 3.72 11.00 4.34
CA GLY A 60 5.10 11.42 4.49
C GLY A 60 6.04 10.32 4.98
N ASP A 61 5.49 9.26 5.59
CA ASP A 61 6.28 8.10 6.02
C ASP A 61 6.73 7.27 4.82
N TYR A 62 7.69 6.39 5.09
CA TYR A 62 8.20 5.46 4.08
C TYR A 62 7.83 4.03 4.44
N ILE A 63 7.58 3.24 3.41
CA ILE A 63 7.31 1.81 3.54
C ILE A 63 8.20 1.03 2.56
N ARG A 64 8.41 -0.25 2.86
CA ARG A 64 9.02 -1.19 1.93
C ARG A 64 7.97 -2.15 1.41
N VAL A 65 7.96 -2.31 0.10
CA VAL A 65 7.01 -3.17 -0.59
C VAL A 65 7.78 -4.09 -1.51
N ALA A 66 7.54 -5.39 -1.40
CA ALA A 66 8.05 -6.37 -2.36
C ALA A 66 7.14 -6.39 -3.57
N VAL A 67 7.72 -6.21 -4.74
CA VAL A 67 6.98 -6.19 -6.00
C VAL A 67 7.54 -7.28 -6.90
N GLY A 68 6.67 -8.11 -7.43
CA GLY A 68 7.00 -9.12 -8.40
C GLY A 68 5.97 -9.17 -9.51
N LYS A 69 6.15 -10.10 -10.43
CA LYS A 69 5.21 -10.27 -11.53
C LYS A 69 3.87 -10.76 -10.99
N GLY A 70 2.87 -9.89 -11.02
CA GLY A 70 1.53 -10.24 -10.60
C GLY A 70 1.27 -10.14 -9.09
N TYR A 71 2.21 -9.61 -8.30
CA TYR A 71 1.96 -9.44 -6.87
C TYR A 71 2.66 -8.23 -6.28
N LYS A 72 2.11 -7.76 -5.14
CA LYS A 72 2.71 -6.77 -4.26
C LYS A 72 2.48 -7.21 -2.83
N GLU A 73 3.50 -7.05 -1.99
CA GLU A 73 3.41 -7.42 -0.58
C GLU A 73 4.07 -6.36 0.28
N PHE A 74 3.33 -5.89 1.30
CA PHE A 74 3.89 -4.99 2.30
C PHE A 74 4.91 -5.74 3.16
N ILE A 75 6.08 -5.16 3.34
CA ILE A 75 7.13 -5.74 4.19
C ILE A 75 7.17 -5.07 5.54
N GLU A 76 7.40 -3.74 5.56
CA GLU A 76 7.55 -3.01 6.81
C GLU A 76 7.44 -1.51 6.60
N ARG A 77 7.23 -0.79 7.70
CA ARG A 77 7.45 0.66 7.72
C ARG A 77 8.94 0.92 7.93
N CYS A 78 9.42 1.99 7.33
CA CYS A 78 10.81 2.41 7.52
C CYS A 78 10.95 3.40 8.65
#